data_f75753ee6ba246ca46b5283b3e661e17
#
_entry.id   f75753ee6ba246ca46b5283b3e661e17
#
_cell.length_a   1.000
_cell.length_b   1.000
_cell.length_c   1.000
_cell.angle_alpha   90.00
_cell.angle_beta   90.00
_cell.angle_gamma   90.00
#
_symmetry.space_group_name_H-M   'P 1'
#
loop_
_entity.id
_entity.type
_entity.pdbx_description
1 polymer ?
#
loop_
_entity_poly.entity_id
_entity_poly.type
_entity_poly.pdbx_seq_one_letter_code
_entity_poly.pdbx_strand_id
1 'polypeptide(L)'
;MTAIKSDSNPDKRDRAKPDNYLENWIERQSLVESMIPIIGKFHRDKNVRILLYGNPLISLSVIEIMQAHRAVREVEENELSEYETSMILASLDKLDLGPAQIDIGILAAAFMFDDHGQNIDEFVNDQVRKGIGNHTPVLKKPQDVVLFGFGRIGRLITRLILEDTGAGETFSLKAVVVRQSKSEDLFKRAELMRRDSVHGPFKGTIRVDEESNTLVMNGNPVKFIYANNPDEVDYSKPVSYTHLTLPTIREV
;
A
#
# COMPACT_ATOMS: atom_id res chain seq x y z
N MET A 1 5.72 -53.84 5.57
CA MET A 1 4.70 -52.85 5.19
C MET A 1 4.48 -51.94 6.38
N THR A 2 5.20 -50.86 6.46
CA THR A 2 5.15 -49.90 7.57
C THR A 2 4.25 -48.74 7.12
N ALA A 3 3.11 -48.62 7.76
CA ALA A 3 2.16 -47.55 7.50
C ALA A 3 2.81 -46.20 7.85
N ILE A 4 2.92 -45.32 6.89
CA ILE A 4 3.28 -43.91 7.07
C ILE A 4 2.08 -43.28 7.80
N LYS A 5 2.26 -42.98 9.08
CA LYS A 5 1.34 -42.10 9.81
C LYS A 5 1.44 -40.72 9.14
N SER A 6 0.36 -40.29 8.52
CA SER A 6 0.20 -38.88 8.14
C SER A 6 0.15 -38.08 9.42
N ASP A 7 1.19 -37.28 9.68
CA ASP A 7 1.14 -36.21 10.66
C ASP A 7 0.09 -35.21 10.15
N SER A 8 -1.15 -35.40 10.59
CA SER A 8 -2.18 -34.40 10.45
C SER A 8 -1.88 -33.30 11.48
N ASN A 9 -1.27 -32.20 11.03
CA ASN A 9 -1.21 -30.97 11.79
C ASN A 9 -2.67 -30.60 12.17
N PRO A 10 -3.03 -30.54 13.46
CA PRO A 10 -4.40 -30.26 13.88
C PRO A 10 -4.88 -28.86 13.45
N ASP A 11 -3.97 -27.97 13.04
CA ASP A 11 -4.26 -26.63 12.58
C ASP A 11 -4.58 -26.55 11.07
N LYS A 12 -4.43 -27.65 10.31
CA LYS A 12 -4.85 -27.72 8.91
C LYS A 12 -6.33 -28.10 8.84
N ARG A 13 -7.19 -27.12 8.73
CA ARG A 13 -8.55 -27.34 8.26
C ARG A 13 -8.51 -27.53 6.75
N ASP A 14 -8.43 -28.79 6.30
CA ASP A 14 -8.55 -29.13 4.88
C ASP A 14 -9.91 -28.65 4.38
N ARG A 15 -9.90 -27.59 3.58
CA ARG A 15 -11.11 -27.11 2.93
C ARG A 15 -11.55 -28.14 1.88
N ALA A 16 -12.80 -28.56 1.94
CA ALA A 16 -13.36 -29.47 0.96
C ALA A 16 -13.17 -28.92 -0.46
N LYS A 17 -12.80 -29.80 -1.39
CA LYS A 17 -12.72 -29.40 -2.80
C LYS A 17 -14.09 -28.93 -3.26
N PRO A 18 -14.17 -27.80 -4.00
CA PRO A 18 -15.45 -27.33 -4.51
C PRO A 18 -16.03 -28.33 -5.53
N ASP A 19 -17.34 -28.55 -5.48
CA ASP A 19 -18.04 -29.36 -6.48
C ASP A 19 -17.97 -28.75 -7.88
N ASN A 20 -17.96 -27.40 -7.95
CA ASN A 20 -17.80 -26.66 -9.18
C ASN A 20 -16.70 -25.59 -9.03
N TYR A 21 -15.57 -25.80 -9.70
CA TYR A 21 -14.42 -24.87 -9.63
C TYR A 21 -14.71 -23.49 -10.23
N LEU A 22 -15.54 -23.42 -11.28
CA LEU A 22 -15.88 -22.13 -11.91
C LEU A 22 -16.80 -21.31 -11.01
N GLU A 23 -17.81 -21.93 -10.42
CA GLU A 23 -18.70 -21.24 -9.48
C GLU A 23 -17.94 -20.72 -8.27
N ASN A 24 -17.07 -21.55 -7.68
CA ASN A 24 -16.22 -21.12 -6.57
C ASN A 24 -15.28 -19.98 -6.96
N TRP A 25 -14.72 -20.00 -8.17
CA TRP A 25 -13.91 -18.89 -8.68
C TRP A 25 -14.72 -17.59 -8.78
N ILE A 26 -15.92 -17.66 -9.40
CA ILE A 26 -16.79 -16.48 -9.58
C ILE A 26 -17.21 -15.92 -8.22
N GLU A 27 -17.55 -16.77 -7.27
CA GLU A 27 -17.93 -16.37 -5.92
C GLU A 27 -16.79 -15.64 -5.20
N ARG A 28 -15.58 -16.19 -5.21
CA ARG A 28 -14.39 -15.56 -4.62
C ARG A 28 -14.03 -14.24 -5.32
N GLN A 29 -14.13 -14.21 -6.64
CA GLN A 29 -13.93 -12.99 -7.42
C GLN A 29 -14.94 -11.90 -6.97
N SER A 30 -16.20 -12.24 -6.86
CA SER A 30 -17.26 -11.31 -6.41
C SER A 30 -17.01 -10.79 -4.99
N LEU A 31 -16.54 -11.64 -4.07
CA LEU A 31 -16.14 -11.20 -2.73
C LEU A 31 -15.03 -10.15 -2.79
N VAL A 32 -13.96 -10.42 -3.55
CA VAL A 32 -12.85 -9.48 -3.69
C VAL A 32 -13.29 -8.18 -4.34
N GLU A 33 -14.15 -8.24 -5.35
CA GLU A 33 -14.74 -7.04 -5.97
C GLU A 33 -15.46 -6.18 -4.94
N SER A 34 -16.15 -6.78 -3.98
CA SER A 34 -16.83 -6.06 -2.89
C SER A 34 -15.87 -5.48 -1.85
N MET A 35 -14.68 -6.06 -1.67
CA MET A 35 -13.67 -5.59 -0.73
C MET A 35 -12.97 -4.29 -1.21
N ILE A 36 -12.75 -4.13 -2.51
CA ILE A 36 -11.97 -3.02 -3.08
C ILE A 36 -12.52 -1.64 -2.67
N PRO A 37 -13.81 -1.34 -2.77
CA PRO A 37 -14.35 -0.06 -2.34
C PRO A 37 -14.12 0.22 -0.85
N ILE A 38 -14.24 -0.80 -0.01
CA ILE A 38 -14.05 -0.69 1.45
C ILE A 38 -12.59 -0.39 1.76
N ILE A 39 -11.65 -1.12 1.14
CA ILE A 39 -10.21 -0.88 1.27
C ILE A 39 -9.86 0.56 0.84
N GLY A 40 -10.41 1.00 -0.30
CA GLY A 40 -10.20 2.36 -0.81
C GLY A 40 -10.75 3.44 0.12
N LYS A 41 -11.93 3.23 0.71
CA LYS A 41 -12.55 4.11 1.70
C LYS A 41 -11.70 4.22 2.96
N PHE A 42 -11.25 3.10 3.52
CA PHE A 42 -10.37 3.09 4.69
C PHE A 42 -9.09 3.87 4.45
N HIS A 43 -8.45 3.64 3.32
CA HIS A 43 -7.20 4.31 2.97
C HIS A 43 -7.40 5.82 2.79
N ARG A 44 -8.40 6.21 2.00
CA ARG A 44 -8.60 7.60 1.59
C ARG A 44 -9.21 8.45 2.70
N ASP A 45 -10.24 7.92 3.39
CA ASP A 45 -11.09 8.73 4.26
C ASP A 45 -10.69 8.62 5.73
N LYS A 46 -10.03 7.52 6.12
CA LYS A 46 -9.68 7.24 7.52
C LYS A 46 -8.17 7.06 7.77
N ASN A 47 -7.36 7.13 6.73
CA ASN A 47 -5.93 6.80 6.79
C ASN A 47 -5.65 5.43 7.44
N VAL A 48 -6.56 4.49 7.22
CA VAL A 48 -6.42 3.11 7.67
C VAL A 48 -5.85 2.27 6.53
N ARG A 49 -4.72 1.64 6.77
CA ARG A 49 -4.05 0.79 5.81
C ARG A 49 -4.43 -0.67 6.07
N ILE A 50 -5.12 -1.29 5.11
CA ILE A 50 -5.50 -2.70 5.17
C ILE A 50 -4.38 -3.56 4.58
N LEU A 51 -3.94 -4.54 5.36
CA LEU A 51 -2.85 -5.46 5.01
C LEU A 51 -3.36 -6.91 4.97
N LEU A 52 -2.63 -7.75 4.26
CA LEU A 52 -2.74 -9.20 4.27
C LEU A 52 -1.35 -9.79 4.53
N TYR A 53 -1.09 -10.28 5.74
CA TYR A 53 0.22 -10.74 6.20
C TYR A 53 1.34 -9.75 5.85
N GLY A 54 1.16 -8.51 6.28
CA GLY A 54 2.10 -7.40 6.08
C GLY A 54 2.08 -6.76 4.69
N ASN A 55 1.39 -7.35 3.70
CA ASN A 55 1.32 -6.81 2.34
C ASN A 55 0.10 -5.89 2.18
N PRO A 56 0.26 -4.63 1.76
CA PRO A 56 -0.86 -3.72 1.59
C PRO A 56 -1.75 -4.14 0.42
N LEU A 57 -3.07 -4.08 0.63
CA LEU A 57 -4.08 -4.43 -0.37
C LEU A 57 -4.55 -3.24 -1.22
N ILE A 58 -4.14 -2.03 -0.86
CA ILE A 58 -4.51 -0.83 -1.63
C ILE A 58 -3.92 -0.87 -3.03
N SER A 59 -4.67 -0.39 -4.01
CA SER A 59 -4.28 -0.32 -5.43
C SER A 59 -4.00 -1.68 -6.10
N LEU A 60 -4.38 -2.78 -5.48
CA LEU A 60 -4.35 -4.10 -6.11
C LEU A 60 -5.64 -4.35 -6.91
N SER A 61 -5.49 -5.05 -8.03
CA SER A 61 -6.62 -5.59 -8.79
C SER A 61 -7.25 -6.79 -8.09
N VAL A 62 -8.44 -7.17 -8.51
CA VAL A 62 -9.14 -8.38 -8.03
C VAL A 62 -8.23 -9.60 -8.10
N ILE A 63 -7.56 -9.80 -9.23
CA ILE A 63 -6.67 -10.96 -9.43
C ILE A 63 -5.46 -10.91 -8.50
N GLU A 64 -4.84 -9.75 -8.32
CA GLU A 64 -3.69 -9.60 -7.42
C GLU A 64 -4.09 -9.89 -5.96
N ILE A 65 -5.27 -9.47 -5.52
CA ILE A 65 -5.77 -9.78 -4.16
C ILE A 65 -6.02 -11.30 -4.01
N MET A 66 -6.62 -11.94 -5.00
CA MET A 66 -6.79 -13.40 -4.99
C MET A 66 -5.46 -14.16 -4.98
N GLN A 67 -4.47 -13.67 -5.74
CA GLN A 67 -3.11 -14.21 -5.74
C GLN A 67 -2.40 -14.01 -4.40
N ALA A 68 -2.60 -12.87 -3.74
CA ALA A 68 -2.06 -12.61 -2.41
C ALA A 68 -2.61 -13.61 -1.37
N HIS A 69 -3.92 -13.88 -1.39
CA HIS A 69 -4.51 -14.91 -0.51
C HIS A 69 -3.95 -16.30 -0.79
N ARG A 70 -3.76 -16.65 -2.07
CA ARG A 70 -3.15 -17.93 -2.43
C ARG A 70 -1.71 -18.02 -1.91
N ALA A 71 -0.90 -16.98 -2.08
CA ALA A 71 0.48 -16.96 -1.60
C ALA A 71 0.56 -17.12 -0.08
N VAL A 72 -0.34 -16.47 0.66
CA VAL A 72 -0.44 -16.64 2.12
C VAL A 72 -0.74 -18.09 2.49
N ARG A 73 -1.71 -18.73 1.85
CA ARG A 73 -2.03 -20.16 2.12
C ARG A 73 -0.84 -21.08 1.89
N GLU A 74 -0.06 -20.81 0.84
CA GLU A 74 1.12 -21.62 0.50
C GLU A 74 2.27 -21.42 1.50
N VAL A 75 2.47 -20.19 2.00
CA VAL A 75 3.57 -19.86 2.93
C VAL A 75 3.22 -20.19 4.38
N GLU A 76 2.03 -19.83 4.82
CA GLU A 76 1.59 -20.02 6.22
C GLU A 76 0.96 -21.40 6.46
N GLU A 77 0.86 -22.22 5.42
CA GLU A 77 0.26 -23.53 5.46
C GLU A 77 -1.16 -23.55 6.09
N ASN A 78 -1.91 -22.47 5.92
CA ASN A 78 -3.26 -22.32 6.43
C ASN A 78 -4.31 -22.28 5.30
N GLU A 79 -5.59 -22.39 5.68
CA GLU A 79 -6.73 -22.38 4.76
C GLU A 79 -7.41 -20.98 4.65
N LEU A 80 -6.68 -19.91 4.97
CA LEU A 80 -7.19 -18.56 4.87
C LEU A 80 -7.65 -18.26 3.44
N SER A 81 -8.83 -17.68 3.32
CA SER A 81 -9.37 -17.30 2.02
C SER A 81 -10.06 -15.93 2.06
N GLU A 82 -10.53 -15.54 0.90
CA GLU A 82 -11.28 -14.30 0.69
C GLU A 82 -12.59 -14.26 1.49
N TYR A 83 -13.15 -15.41 1.84
CA TYR A 83 -14.36 -15.49 2.69
C TYR A 83 -14.10 -14.92 4.08
N GLU A 84 -13.08 -15.40 4.76
CA GLU A 84 -12.76 -15.01 6.12
C GLU A 84 -12.32 -13.54 6.18
N THR A 85 -11.44 -13.14 5.27
CA THR A 85 -10.95 -11.75 5.23
C THR A 85 -12.04 -10.75 4.86
N SER A 86 -12.99 -11.12 3.99
CA SER A 86 -14.14 -10.27 3.65
C SER A 86 -15.07 -10.06 4.85
N MET A 87 -15.27 -11.09 5.67
CA MET A 87 -16.06 -10.98 6.91
C MET A 87 -15.40 -10.05 7.92
N ILE A 88 -14.09 -10.18 8.12
CA ILE A 88 -13.31 -9.25 8.98
C ILE A 88 -13.42 -7.82 8.46
N LEU A 89 -13.21 -7.63 7.15
CA LEU A 89 -13.28 -6.31 6.53
C LEU A 89 -14.67 -5.67 6.65
N ALA A 90 -15.72 -6.45 6.46
CA ALA A 90 -17.11 -5.99 6.65
C ALA A 90 -17.43 -5.62 8.10
N SER A 91 -16.84 -6.33 9.06
CA SER A 91 -16.95 -5.98 10.48
C SER A 91 -16.22 -4.68 10.80
N LEU A 92 -15.00 -4.51 10.28
CA LEU A 92 -14.22 -3.27 10.42
C LEU A 92 -14.95 -2.04 9.83
N ASP A 93 -15.66 -2.20 8.70
CA ASP A 93 -16.38 -1.07 8.06
C ASP A 93 -17.51 -0.49 8.91
N LYS A 94 -18.01 -1.26 9.88
CA LYS A 94 -19.00 -0.80 10.85
C LYS A 94 -18.41 0.10 11.95
N LEU A 95 -17.07 0.11 12.09
CA LEU A 95 -16.38 0.78 13.18
C LEU A 95 -15.88 2.17 12.77
N ASP A 96 -15.89 3.08 13.74
CA ASP A 96 -15.31 4.40 13.59
C ASP A 96 -13.81 4.35 13.92
N LEU A 97 -13.01 3.97 12.92
CA LEU A 97 -11.57 3.80 13.06
C LEU A 97 -10.83 5.07 12.64
N GLY A 98 -9.81 5.43 13.41
CA GLY A 98 -8.82 6.43 13.03
C GLY A 98 -7.57 5.80 12.40
N PRO A 99 -6.53 6.61 12.12
CA PRO A 99 -5.32 6.18 11.44
C PRO A 99 -4.68 4.94 12.06
N ALA A 100 -4.56 3.88 11.27
CA ALA A 100 -4.05 2.58 11.73
C ALA A 100 -3.53 1.72 10.58
N GLN A 101 -2.78 0.69 10.93
CA GLN A 101 -2.48 -0.43 10.04
C GLN A 101 -3.17 -1.67 10.60
N ILE A 102 -4.02 -2.30 9.79
CA ILE A 102 -4.82 -3.45 10.20
C ILE A 102 -4.57 -4.59 9.23
N ASP A 103 -4.07 -5.70 9.75
CA ASP A 103 -3.86 -6.92 8.98
C ASP A 103 -5.08 -7.83 9.08
N ILE A 104 -5.89 -7.83 8.03
CA ILE A 104 -7.12 -8.64 8.01
C ILE A 104 -6.84 -10.13 7.87
N GLY A 105 -5.66 -10.51 7.33
CA GLY A 105 -5.26 -11.91 7.25
C GLY A 105 -4.93 -12.48 8.62
N ILE A 106 -4.14 -11.76 9.42
CA ILE A 106 -3.82 -12.16 10.79
C ILE A 106 -5.07 -12.20 11.66
N LEU A 107 -5.95 -11.20 11.54
CA LEU A 107 -7.22 -11.18 12.29
C LEU A 107 -8.14 -12.34 11.91
N ALA A 108 -8.25 -12.64 10.61
CA ALA A 108 -9.08 -13.75 10.14
C ALA A 108 -8.52 -15.09 10.61
N ALA A 109 -7.21 -15.29 10.52
CA ALA A 109 -6.56 -16.49 11.04
C ALA A 109 -6.78 -16.65 12.55
N ALA A 110 -6.57 -15.59 13.33
CA ALA A 110 -6.81 -15.62 14.77
C ALA A 110 -8.28 -15.97 15.09
N PHE A 111 -9.23 -15.39 14.38
CA PHE A 111 -10.65 -15.70 14.58
C PHE A 111 -11.01 -17.15 14.24
N MET A 112 -10.37 -17.72 13.20
CA MET A 112 -10.63 -19.11 12.79
C MET A 112 -10.06 -20.16 13.75
N PHE A 113 -8.89 -19.88 14.34
CA PHE A 113 -8.14 -20.90 15.12
C PHE A 113 -8.44 -20.84 16.60
N ASP A 114 -8.92 -19.72 17.11
CA ASP A 114 -9.27 -19.57 18.51
C ASP A 114 -10.78 -19.74 18.72
N ASP A 115 -11.17 -20.62 19.64
CA ASP A 115 -12.57 -20.76 20.07
C ASP A 115 -12.89 -19.66 21.10
N HIS A 116 -13.12 -18.45 20.63
CA HIS A 116 -13.36 -17.30 21.48
C HIS A 116 -14.77 -17.24 22.10
N GLY A 117 -15.69 -18.08 21.63
CA GLY A 117 -17.11 -17.99 22.01
C GLY A 117 -17.78 -16.63 21.67
N GLN A 118 -17.07 -15.77 20.93
CA GLN A 118 -17.50 -14.44 20.49
C GLN A 118 -17.98 -14.50 19.05
N ASN A 119 -18.90 -13.59 18.69
CA ASN A 119 -19.18 -13.36 17.28
C ASN A 119 -18.07 -12.49 16.65
N ILE A 120 -18.02 -12.47 15.32
CA ILE A 120 -16.94 -11.78 14.57
C ILE A 120 -16.88 -10.27 14.87
N ASP A 121 -18.04 -9.62 15.07
CA ASP A 121 -18.09 -8.18 15.33
C ASP A 121 -17.53 -7.85 16.72
N GLU A 122 -17.80 -8.67 17.73
CA GLU A 122 -17.24 -8.55 19.08
C GLU A 122 -15.73 -8.79 19.05
N PHE A 123 -15.29 -9.87 18.39
CA PHE A 123 -13.88 -10.17 18.26
C PHE A 123 -13.11 -9.03 17.58
N VAL A 124 -13.56 -8.57 16.42
CA VAL A 124 -12.91 -7.48 15.68
C VAL A 124 -12.88 -6.20 16.50
N ASN A 125 -13.98 -5.85 17.17
CA ASN A 125 -14.05 -4.67 18.05
C ASN A 125 -12.97 -4.74 19.15
N ASP A 126 -12.82 -5.89 19.81
CA ASP A 126 -11.83 -6.05 20.88
C ASP A 126 -10.39 -5.94 20.35
N GLN A 127 -10.12 -6.52 19.17
CA GLN A 127 -8.79 -6.47 18.56
C GLN A 127 -8.36 -5.05 18.15
N VAL A 128 -9.29 -4.25 17.62
CA VAL A 128 -8.97 -2.89 17.14
C VAL A 128 -9.38 -1.79 18.11
N ARG A 129 -9.78 -2.13 19.33
CA ARG A 129 -10.34 -1.23 20.36
C ARG A 129 -9.54 0.06 20.57
N LYS A 130 -8.21 0.00 20.48
CA LYS A 130 -7.34 1.18 20.66
C LYS A 130 -7.44 2.19 19.51
N GLY A 131 -7.87 1.75 18.34
CA GLY A 131 -8.04 2.59 17.15
C GLY A 131 -9.43 3.21 17.02
N ILE A 132 -10.43 2.71 17.79
CA ILE A 132 -11.82 3.19 17.71
C ILE A 132 -11.92 4.57 18.33
N GLY A 133 -12.50 5.51 17.56
CA GLY A 133 -12.68 6.91 18.01
C GLY A 133 -11.38 7.71 18.13
N ASN A 134 -10.24 7.13 17.81
CA ASN A 134 -8.94 7.82 17.85
C ASN A 134 -8.63 8.44 16.49
N HIS A 135 -9.13 9.64 16.25
CA HIS A 135 -8.88 10.39 15.02
C HIS A 135 -7.64 11.31 15.10
N THR A 136 -6.76 11.06 16.05
CA THR A 136 -5.52 11.85 16.16
C THR A 136 -4.64 11.59 14.95
N PRO A 137 -4.39 12.57 14.09
CA PRO A 137 -3.54 12.36 12.93
C PRO A 137 -2.11 12.02 13.38
N VAL A 138 -1.46 11.11 12.68
CA VAL A 138 -0.07 10.69 12.95
C VAL A 138 0.86 11.90 12.91
N LEU A 139 0.59 12.83 12.01
CA LEU A 139 1.28 14.12 11.92
C LEU A 139 0.24 15.23 11.83
N LYS A 140 0.48 16.36 12.52
CA LYS A 140 -0.40 17.55 12.43
C LYS A 140 -0.50 18.12 11.02
N LYS A 141 0.54 17.96 10.23
CA LYS A 141 0.63 18.31 8.80
C LYS A 141 1.55 17.30 8.11
N PRO A 142 1.30 16.97 6.85
CA PRO A 142 2.24 16.19 6.05
C PRO A 142 3.62 16.84 6.05
N GLN A 143 4.66 16.02 6.09
CA GLN A 143 6.02 16.51 5.91
C GLN A 143 6.28 16.71 4.43
N ASP A 144 6.61 17.94 4.05
CA ASP A 144 7.02 18.25 2.69
C ASP A 144 8.40 17.64 2.39
N VAL A 145 8.49 16.94 1.27
CA VAL A 145 9.72 16.27 0.84
C VAL A 145 10.21 16.90 -0.47
N VAL A 146 11.52 17.16 -0.53
CA VAL A 146 12.23 17.48 -1.77
C VAL A 146 13.30 16.43 -1.99
N LEU A 147 13.29 15.78 -3.15
CA LEU A 147 14.30 14.81 -3.52
C LEU A 147 15.40 15.48 -4.36
N PHE A 148 16.66 15.17 -4.07
CA PHE A 148 17.78 15.56 -4.92
C PHE A 148 18.21 14.37 -5.78
N GLY A 149 17.94 14.48 -7.09
CA GLY A 149 18.18 13.42 -8.06
C GLY A 149 16.94 12.60 -8.38
N PHE A 150 16.79 12.23 -9.68
CA PHE A 150 15.70 11.41 -10.19
C PHE A 150 16.24 10.22 -10.99
N GLY A 151 17.28 9.61 -10.43
CA GLY A 151 17.83 8.35 -10.90
C GLY A 151 16.97 7.15 -10.49
N ARG A 152 17.52 5.94 -10.50
CA ARG A 152 16.79 4.72 -10.11
C ARG A 152 16.22 4.83 -8.69
N ILE A 153 17.06 5.18 -7.72
CA ILE A 153 16.65 5.34 -6.31
C ILE A 153 15.65 6.48 -6.15
N GLY A 154 15.90 7.65 -6.75
CA GLY A 154 14.96 8.78 -6.67
C GLY A 154 13.57 8.43 -7.21
N ARG A 155 13.48 7.71 -8.32
CA ARG A 155 12.20 7.22 -8.86
C ARG A 155 11.53 6.20 -7.94
N LEU A 156 12.29 5.29 -7.33
CA LEU A 156 11.75 4.33 -6.39
C LEU A 156 11.19 5.02 -5.15
N ILE A 157 11.94 5.95 -4.56
CA ILE A 157 11.47 6.75 -3.41
C ILE A 157 10.22 7.56 -3.79
N THR A 158 10.19 8.15 -4.99
CA THR A 158 9.01 8.87 -5.49
C THR A 158 7.79 7.94 -5.54
N ARG A 159 7.94 6.71 -6.05
CA ARG A 159 6.86 5.71 -6.06
C ARG A 159 6.37 5.40 -4.66
N LEU A 160 7.28 5.08 -3.75
CA LEU A 160 6.94 4.76 -2.35
C LEU A 160 6.17 5.91 -1.69
N ILE A 161 6.62 7.16 -1.88
CA ILE A 161 5.92 8.31 -1.32
C ILE A 161 4.51 8.45 -1.92
N LEU A 162 4.34 8.24 -3.23
CA LEU A 162 3.07 8.45 -3.91
C LEU A 162 2.10 7.25 -3.78
N GLU A 163 2.63 6.05 -3.61
CA GLU A 163 1.84 4.82 -3.51
C GLU A 163 1.51 4.46 -2.05
N ASP A 164 2.44 4.72 -1.11
CA ASP A 164 2.37 4.24 0.27
C ASP A 164 1.84 5.26 1.28
N THR A 165 1.90 6.57 0.98
CA THR A 165 1.58 7.59 1.98
C THR A 165 0.12 8.02 2.03
N GLY A 166 -0.77 7.24 1.43
CA GLY A 166 -2.19 7.57 1.38
C GLY A 166 -2.45 8.86 0.60
N ALA A 167 -3.44 9.63 1.03
CA ALA A 167 -3.75 10.93 0.43
C ALA A 167 -2.72 12.03 0.74
N GLY A 168 -1.47 11.68 1.02
CA GLY A 168 -0.40 12.63 1.35
C GLY A 168 -0.40 13.08 2.81
N GLU A 169 -0.98 12.30 3.71
CA GLU A 169 -1.09 12.68 5.13
C GLU A 169 0.22 12.56 5.91
N THR A 170 1.16 11.73 5.45
CA THR A 170 2.45 11.53 6.13
C THR A 170 3.58 12.28 5.44
N PHE A 171 3.74 12.06 4.13
CA PHE A 171 4.75 12.74 3.32
C PHE A 171 4.10 13.33 2.07
N SER A 172 4.52 14.52 1.71
CA SER A 172 4.07 15.20 0.50
C SER A 172 5.29 15.54 -0.36
N LEU A 173 5.48 14.84 -1.48
CA LEU A 173 6.55 15.13 -2.40
C LEU A 173 6.22 16.43 -3.16
N LYS A 174 6.95 17.49 -2.87
CA LYS A 174 6.74 18.83 -3.46
C LYS A 174 7.61 19.07 -4.68
N ALA A 175 8.86 18.65 -4.61
CA ALA A 175 9.79 18.90 -5.71
C ALA A 175 10.85 17.80 -5.85
N VAL A 176 11.41 17.74 -7.04
CA VAL A 176 12.59 16.94 -7.34
C VAL A 176 13.63 17.87 -7.97
N VAL A 177 14.82 17.92 -7.39
CA VAL A 177 15.93 18.69 -7.92
C VAL A 177 16.76 17.79 -8.84
N VAL A 178 17.01 18.24 -10.05
CA VAL A 178 17.75 17.49 -11.06
C VAL A 178 18.72 18.38 -11.85
N ARG A 179 19.76 17.78 -12.38
CA ARG A 179 20.59 18.46 -13.38
C ARG A 179 19.87 18.49 -14.72
N GLN A 180 19.88 19.63 -15.38
CA GLN A 180 19.33 19.74 -16.73
C GLN A 180 20.24 19.01 -17.71
N SER A 181 19.69 18.15 -18.53
CA SER A 181 20.50 17.38 -19.48
C SER A 181 20.32 17.84 -20.93
N LYS A 182 19.10 18.10 -21.40
CA LYS A 182 18.77 18.54 -22.79
C LYS A 182 17.32 19.06 -22.85
N SER A 183 16.89 19.55 -24.02
CA SER A 183 15.48 19.75 -24.35
C SER A 183 14.69 18.44 -24.18
N GLU A 184 13.42 18.54 -23.78
CA GLU A 184 12.53 17.38 -23.50
C GLU A 184 12.92 16.53 -22.28
N ASP A 185 13.75 17.05 -21.38
CA ASP A 185 14.23 16.31 -20.20
C ASP A 185 13.07 15.87 -19.31
N LEU A 186 12.02 16.68 -19.15
CA LEU A 186 10.87 16.38 -18.31
C LEU A 186 10.05 15.19 -18.87
N PHE A 187 9.80 15.13 -20.18
CA PHE A 187 9.14 14.01 -20.84
C PHE A 187 9.92 12.72 -20.67
N LYS A 188 11.23 12.76 -20.88
CA LYS A 188 12.08 11.61 -20.70
C LYS A 188 12.04 11.09 -19.26
N ARG A 189 11.99 11.97 -18.27
CA ARG A 189 11.86 11.60 -16.86
C ARG A 189 10.50 10.98 -16.57
N ALA A 190 9.44 11.50 -17.14
CA ALA A 190 8.10 10.92 -17.03
C ALA A 190 8.06 9.51 -17.64
N GLU A 191 8.66 9.29 -18.81
CA GLU A 191 8.73 7.96 -19.44
C GLU A 191 9.56 6.97 -18.60
N LEU A 192 10.70 7.42 -18.05
CA LEU A 192 11.50 6.60 -17.15
C LEU A 192 10.75 6.24 -15.85
N MET A 193 9.85 7.11 -15.39
CA MET A 193 8.99 6.82 -14.24
C MET A 193 7.88 5.83 -14.60
N ARG A 194 7.28 5.96 -15.79
CA ARG A 194 6.22 5.04 -16.28
C ARG A 194 6.73 3.63 -16.47
N ARG A 195 7.96 3.50 -17.00
CA ARG A 195 8.54 2.22 -17.43
C ARG A 195 9.83 1.93 -16.66
N ASP A 196 9.70 1.34 -15.49
CA ASP A 196 10.86 0.84 -14.77
C ASP A 196 11.04 -0.65 -15.06
N SER A 197 12.26 -1.04 -15.50
CA SER A 197 12.56 -2.42 -15.90
C SER A 197 12.74 -3.37 -14.71
N VAL A 198 12.97 -2.84 -13.52
CA VAL A 198 13.24 -3.64 -12.31
C VAL A 198 11.99 -3.73 -11.42
N HIS A 199 11.30 -2.61 -11.23
CA HIS A 199 10.16 -2.53 -10.30
C HIS A 199 8.79 -2.53 -11.02
N GLY A 200 8.80 -2.79 -12.31
CA GLY A 200 7.59 -2.81 -13.13
C GLY A 200 7.04 -1.41 -13.46
N PRO A 201 5.90 -1.33 -14.13
CA PRO A 201 5.28 -0.06 -14.49
C PRO A 201 4.82 0.72 -13.26
N PHE A 202 4.79 2.05 -13.36
CA PHE A 202 4.21 2.90 -12.31
C PHE A 202 2.71 2.63 -12.18
N LYS A 203 2.26 2.36 -10.97
CA LYS A 203 0.83 2.11 -10.69
C LYS A 203 0.08 3.43 -10.57
N GLY A 204 -0.25 4.03 -11.71
CA GLY A 204 -0.97 5.29 -11.72
C GLY A 204 -0.81 6.09 -13.00
N THR A 205 -1.15 7.37 -12.92
CA THR A 205 -1.13 8.31 -14.04
C THR A 205 -0.04 9.36 -13.87
N ILE A 206 0.61 9.74 -14.97
CA ILE A 206 1.59 10.82 -15.01
C ILE A 206 1.22 11.77 -16.13
N ARG A 207 0.94 13.03 -15.78
CA ARG A 207 0.76 14.13 -16.72
C ARG A 207 1.98 15.06 -16.65
N VAL A 208 2.47 15.47 -17.80
CA VAL A 208 3.58 16.42 -17.94
C VAL A 208 3.00 17.81 -18.14
N ASP A 209 3.45 18.76 -17.35
CA ASP A 209 3.19 20.18 -17.49
C ASP A 209 4.54 20.88 -17.69
N GLU A 210 4.86 21.18 -18.96
CA GLU A 210 6.14 21.80 -19.32
C GLU A 210 6.21 23.27 -18.90
N GLU A 211 5.08 23.99 -18.94
CA GLU A 211 5.06 25.42 -18.62
C GLU A 211 5.49 25.66 -17.18
N SER A 212 5.01 24.81 -16.27
CA SER A 212 5.37 24.89 -14.85
C SER A 212 6.52 23.99 -14.44
N ASN A 213 7.13 23.23 -15.36
CA ASN A 213 8.12 22.18 -15.06
C ASN A 213 7.62 21.20 -13.99
N THR A 214 6.39 20.71 -14.13
CA THR A 214 5.74 19.87 -13.12
C THR A 214 5.31 18.53 -13.71
N LEU A 215 5.54 17.45 -12.97
CA LEU A 215 4.89 16.18 -13.22
C LEU A 215 3.73 16.01 -12.22
N VAL A 216 2.50 15.87 -12.75
CA VAL A 216 1.35 15.54 -11.93
C VAL A 216 1.23 14.02 -11.89
N MET A 217 1.60 13.41 -10.78
CA MET A 217 1.64 11.97 -10.56
C MET A 217 0.56 11.58 -9.56
N ASN A 218 -0.41 10.77 -9.98
CA ASN A 218 -1.59 10.40 -9.15
C ASN A 218 -2.27 11.62 -8.50
N GLY A 219 -2.42 12.71 -9.26
CA GLY A 219 -2.97 13.96 -8.76
C GLY A 219 -2.01 14.85 -7.95
N ASN A 220 -0.82 14.36 -7.59
CA ASN A 220 0.17 15.13 -6.84
C ASN A 220 1.07 15.94 -7.80
N PRO A 221 1.05 17.28 -7.75
CA PRO A 221 1.94 18.12 -8.54
C PRO A 221 3.34 18.12 -7.92
N VAL A 222 4.29 17.56 -8.63
CA VAL A 222 5.71 17.51 -8.22
C VAL A 222 6.53 18.38 -9.15
N LYS A 223 7.10 19.45 -8.61
CA LYS A 223 7.89 20.42 -9.36
C LYS A 223 9.30 19.90 -9.64
N PHE A 224 9.76 20.02 -10.88
CA PHE A 224 11.15 19.74 -11.24
C PHE A 224 11.95 21.02 -11.23
N ILE A 225 12.99 21.08 -10.39
CA ILE A 225 13.89 22.19 -10.23
C ILE A 225 15.23 21.81 -10.82
N TYR A 226 15.74 22.65 -11.70
CA TYR A 226 17.01 22.39 -12.36
C TYR A 226 18.14 23.12 -11.61
N ALA A 227 19.05 22.37 -11.00
CA ALA A 227 20.21 22.88 -10.31
C ALA A 227 21.34 21.84 -10.35
N ASN A 228 22.59 22.31 -10.34
CA ASN A 228 23.77 21.43 -10.33
C ASN A 228 24.13 20.98 -8.92
N ASN A 229 23.94 21.84 -7.95
CA ASN A 229 24.23 21.58 -6.54
C ASN A 229 23.02 21.87 -5.67
N PRO A 230 22.89 21.18 -4.53
CA PRO A 230 21.80 21.44 -3.57
C PRO A 230 21.73 22.89 -3.08
N ASP A 231 22.87 23.55 -2.91
CA ASP A 231 23.00 24.90 -2.37
C ASP A 231 22.45 25.98 -3.31
N GLU A 232 22.24 25.65 -4.58
CA GLU A 232 21.68 26.56 -5.59
C GLU A 232 20.16 26.71 -5.52
N VAL A 233 19.50 25.89 -4.69
CA VAL A 233 18.05 25.80 -4.62
C VAL A 233 17.51 26.55 -3.42
N ASP A 234 16.57 27.46 -3.67
CA ASP A 234 15.77 28.08 -2.62
C ASP A 234 14.62 27.12 -2.21
N TYR A 235 14.87 26.35 -1.17
CA TYR A 235 13.92 25.36 -0.65
C TYR A 235 12.70 25.98 0.04
N SER A 236 12.76 27.26 0.41
CA SER A 236 11.62 27.95 1.05
C SER A 236 10.40 28.06 0.14
N LYS A 237 10.59 27.98 -1.18
CA LYS A 237 9.51 28.05 -2.17
C LYS A 237 8.71 26.76 -2.30
N PRO A 238 9.35 25.57 -2.40
CA PRO A 238 8.61 24.30 -2.53
C PRO A 238 8.15 23.72 -1.20
N VAL A 239 8.76 24.06 -0.06
CA VAL A 239 8.47 23.44 1.24
C VAL A 239 8.21 24.47 2.32
N SER A 240 7.29 24.14 3.21
CA SER A 240 6.96 24.99 4.37
C SER A 240 7.92 24.81 5.55
N TYR A 241 8.73 23.76 5.56
CA TYR A 241 9.72 23.45 6.60
C TYR A 241 10.84 22.60 6.02
N THR A 242 12.11 23.00 6.28
CA THR A 242 13.28 22.34 5.68
C THR A 242 14.02 21.49 6.73
N HIS A 243 14.00 20.17 6.55
CA HIS A 243 14.99 19.28 7.15
C HIS A 243 15.83 18.66 6.02
N LEU A 244 17.12 18.99 5.99
CA LEU A 244 18.06 18.37 5.08
C LEU A 244 18.67 17.13 5.76
N THR A 245 18.26 15.95 5.33
CA THR A 245 19.04 14.74 5.58
C THR A 245 19.63 14.29 4.25
N LEU A 246 20.90 14.59 4.06
CA LEU A 246 21.68 14.07 2.94
C LEU A 246 22.47 12.85 3.43
N PRO A 247 22.24 11.65 2.91
CA PRO A 247 23.28 10.65 2.86
C PRO A 247 24.21 11.03 1.71
N THR A 248 25.24 11.84 1.99
CA THR A 248 26.30 12.04 1.03
C THR A 248 27.29 10.90 1.16
N ILE A 249 27.11 9.85 0.41
CA ILE A 249 28.21 8.95 0.10
C ILE A 249 28.93 9.58 -1.09
N ARG A 250 29.98 10.33 -0.82
CA ARG A 250 31.03 10.58 -1.79
C ARG A 250 31.92 9.34 -1.78
N GLU A 251 31.83 8.54 -2.81
CA GLU A 251 32.91 7.63 -3.13
C GLU A 251 34.10 8.48 -3.61
N VAL A 252 35.24 8.20 -3.00
CA VAL A 252 36.56 8.69 -3.39
C VAL A 252 37.02 7.94 -4.62
#